data_1492a8985631b503628ef65a21c25b1c
#
_entry.id   1492a8985631b503628ef65a21c25b1c
#
_cell.length_a   1.000
_cell.length_b   1.000
_cell.length_c   1.000
_cell.angle_alpha   90.00
_cell.angle_beta   90.00
_cell.angle_gamma   90.00
#
_symmetry.space_group_name_H-M   'P 1'
#
loop_
_entity.id
_entity.type
_entity.pdbx_description
1 polymer ?
#
loop_
_entity_poly.entity_id
_entity_poly.type
_entity_poly.pdbx_seq_one_letter_code
_entity_poly.pdbx_strand_id
1 'polypeptide(L)'
;MLLAALLVGTLAAPPAFAQEPIPRCTAVEPMSGKIGTEIVVTGENLDKQYVAKLYLTDGQNDIEMVIKEQDATTMKSVIPKGAKPGVRYRLMILTRGKEPKLIEQPVRFEVEE
;
A
#
# COMPACT_ATOMS: atom_id res chain seq x y z
N MET A 1 29.35 50.27 2.09
CA MET A 1 29.15 49.67 1.97
C MET A 1 28.72 48.70 2.08
N LEU A 2 28.34 48.03 2.22
CA LEU A 2 28.00 47.08 2.24
C LEU A 2 27.61 46.11 2.23
N LEU A 3 27.45 45.68 2.26
CA LEU A 3 27.13 44.70 2.17
C LEU A 3 26.67 43.83 2.37
N ALA A 4 26.51 43.51 2.47
CA ALA A 4 26.17 42.59 2.57
C ALA A 4 25.59 41.73 2.62
N ALA A 5 25.36 41.37 2.53
CA ALA A 5 24.90 40.48 2.51
C ALA A 5 24.51 39.60 2.52
N LEU A 6 24.41 39.27 2.44
CA LEU A 6 24.06 38.33 2.36
C LEU A 6 23.72 37.40 2.51
N LEU A 7 23.62 37.06 2.65
CA LEU A 7 23.37 36.00 2.70
C LEU A 7 22.77 35.23 2.82
N VAL A 8 22.52 35.00 2.80
CA VAL A 8 21.98 34.29 2.88
C VAL A 8 21.57 33.38 2.88
N GLY A 9 21.18 33.01 2.90
CA GLY A 9 20.77 32.01 2.95
C GLY A 9 20.43 31.18 2.84
N THR A 10 20.30 30.72 2.61
CA THR A 10 20.24 29.80 2.37
C THR A 10 19.88 28.86 2.84
N LEU A 11 19.52 28.61 3.24
CA LEU A 11 19.15 27.61 3.70
C LEU A 11 18.54 26.77 3.29
N ALA A 12 18.50 26.28 2.98
CA ALA A 12 18.16 25.33 2.43
C ALA A 12 17.79 24.27 3.12
N ALA A 13 16.97 23.73 2.80
CA ALA A 13 16.54 22.74 3.40
C ALA A 13 17.26 21.60 3.24
N PRO A 14 17.27 20.81 4.03
CA PRO A 14 17.94 19.65 3.91
C PRO A 14 17.15 18.72 3.30
N PRO A 15 17.41 18.31 2.51
CA PRO A 15 16.72 17.52 1.81
C PRO A 15 16.63 16.27 2.19
N ALA A 16 17.37 15.95 2.43
CA ALA A 16 17.54 14.78 2.54
C ALA A 16 16.72 13.97 3.08
N PHE A 17 16.21 14.19 3.80
CA PHE A 17 15.56 13.34 4.34
C PHE A 17 14.36 13.11 3.85
N ALA A 18 14.10 13.35 2.78
CA ALA A 18 12.95 13.05 2.23
C ALA A 18 12.67 11.66 2.47
N GLN A 19 11.72 11.31 3.10
CA GLN A 19 11.38 9.97 3.24
C GLN A 19 10.74 9.51 1.99
N GLU A 20 10.89 8.26 1.68
CA GLU A 20 10.20 7.68 0.57
C GLU A 20 8.71 7.63 0.87
N PRO A 21 7.87 7.84 -0.10
CA PRO A 21 6.44 7.74 0.13
C PRO A 21 6.06 6.35 0.61
N ILE A 22 5.16 6.29 1.55
CA ILE A 22 4.72 5.02 2.12
C ILE A 22 3.34 4.70 1.55
N PRO A 23 3.17 3.50 0.97
CA PRO A 23 1.87 3.08 0.49
C PRO A 23 0.87 2.98 1.63
N ARG A 24 -0.34 3.43 1.39
CA ARG A 24 -1.38 3.35 2.39
C ARG A 24 -2.71 3.08 1.74
N CYS A 25 -3.41 2.07 2.20
CA CYS A 25 -4.76 1.75 1.74
C CYS A 25 -5.76 2.44 2.65
N THR A 26 -6.75 3.09 2.09
CA THR A 26 -7.76 3.77 2.88
C THR A 26 -9.13 3.11 2.77
N ALA A 27 -9.37 2.34 1.72
CA ALA A 27 -10.65 1.68 1.53
C ALA A 27 -10.52 0.48 0.63
N VAL A 28 -11.41 -0.47 0.76
CA VAL A 28 -11.49 -1.61 -0.15
C VAL A 28 -12.98 -1.83 -0.45
N GLU A 29 -13.30 -2.06 -1.72
CA GLU A 29 -14.68 -2.30 -2.11
C GLU A 29 -14.76 -3.43 -3.10
N PRO A 30 -15.66 -4.38 -2.86
CA PRO A 30 -16.50 -4.49 -1.67
C PRO A 30 -15.67 -4.92 -0.46
N MET A 31 -16.24 -4.84 0.73
CA MET A 31 -15.53 -5.19 1.96
C MET A 31 -15.74 -6.67 2.31
N SER A 32 -16.55 -7.36 1.55
CA SER A 32 -16.76 -8.79 1.74
C SER A 32 -17.19 -9.40 0.42
N GLY A 33 -17.00 -10.69 0.30
CA GLY A 33 -17.39 -11.42 -0.91
C GLY A 33 -16.74 -12.79 -0.91
N LYS A 34 -17.04 -13.57 -1.93
CA LYS A 34 -16.52 -14.92 -2.05
C LYS A 34 -15.16 -14.92 -2.74
N ILE A 35 -14.48 -16.05 -2.68
CA ILE A 35 -13.26 -16.25 -3.45
C ILE A 35 -13.57 -15.92 -4.91
N GLY A 36 -12.69 -15.20 -5.55
CA GLY A 36 -12.89 -14.75 -6.92
C GLY A 36 -13.50 -13.37 -7.06
N THR A 37 -13.95 -12.79 -5.94
CA THR A 37 -14.52 -11.44 -5.99
C THR A 37 -13.45 -10.44 -6.38
N GLU A 38 -13.78 -9.56 -7.34
CA GLU A 38 -12.87 -8.51 -7.71
C GLU A 38 -13.00 -7.37 -6.70
N ILE A 39 -11.89 -6.86 -6.23
CA ILE A 39 -11.90 -5.76 -5.28
C ILE A 39 -11.12 -4.58 -5.84
N VAL A 40 -11.52 -3.40 -5.41
CA VAL A 40 -10.80 -2.17 -5.73
C VAL A 40 -10.29 -1.59 -4.41
N VAL A 41 -8.99 -1.44 -4.31
CA VAL A 41 -8.37 -0.86 -3.13
C VAL A 41 -8.03 0.58 -3.47
N THR A 42 -8.42 1.49 -2.61
CA THR A 42 -8.14 2.92 -2.80
C THR A 42 -7.14 3.38 -1.75
N GLY A 43 -6.28 4.30 -2.09
CA GLY A 43 -5.32 4.81 -1.14
C GLY A 43 -4.35 5.78 -1.75
N GLU A 44 -3.11 5.77 -1.24
CA GLU A 44 -2.06 6.68 -1.67
C GLU A 44 -0.79 5.90 -1.93
N ASN A 45 -0.05 6.34 -2.90
CA ASN A 45 1.25 5.75 -3.27
C ASN A 45 1.15 4.26 -3.56
N LEU A 46 0.10 3.88 -4.28
CA LEU A 46 -0.16 2.47 -4.58
C LEU A 46 0.44 2.03 -5.91
N ASP A 47 1.11 2.93 -6.61
CA ASP A 47 1.66 2.58 -7.92
C ASP A 47 2.86 1.64 -7.83
N LYS A 48 3.23 1.10 -8.95
CA LYS A 48 4.24 0.05 -9.00
C LYS A 48 5.58 0.44 -8.42
N GLN A 49 5.91 1.70 -8.44
CA GLN A 49 7.22 2.08 -7.93
C GLN A 49 7.29 1.98 -6.41
N TYR A 50 6.15 1.91 -5.73
CA TYR A 50 6.14 1.84 -4.27
C TYR A 50 5.59 0.51 -3.74
N VAL A 51 4.73 -0.16 -4.51
CA VAL A 51 4.10 -1.40 -4.07
C VAL A 51 4.58 -2.56 -4.95
N ALA A 52 5.22 -3.53 -4.34
CA ALA A 52 5.67 -4.71 -5.07
C ALA A 52 4.63 -5.82 -5.06
N LYS A 53 3.98 -6.03 -3.93
CA LYS A 53 3.00 -7.11 -3.80
C LYS A 53 1.91 -6.75 -2.82
N LEU A 54 0.77 -7.39 -2.97
CA LEU A 54 -0.39 -7.22 -2.11
C LEU A 54 -0.75 -8.58 -1.53
N TYR A 55 -1.09 -8.61 -0.25
CA TYR A 55 -1.45 -9.85 0.45
C TYR A 55 -2.72 -9.69 1.25
N LEU A 56 -3.38 -10.81 1.50
CA LEU A 56 -4.34 -10.92 2.58
C LEU A 56 -3.62 -11.62 3.73
N THR A 57 -3.79 -11.15 4.94
CA THR A 57 -3.15 -11.77 6.07
C THR A 57 -4.13 -11.93 7.23
N ASP A 58 -4.02 -13.05 7.95
CA ASP A 58 -4.80 -13.28 9.15
C ASP A 58 -3.89 -13.16 10.38
N GLY A 59 -2.67 -12.65 10.19
CA GLY A 59 -1.71 -12.52 11.28
C GLY A 59 -0.74 -13.69 11.35
N GLN A 60 -1.08 -14.82 10.76
CA GLN A 60 -0.21 -15.98 10.75
C GLN A 60 0.07 -16.44 9.35
N ASN A 61 -0.89 -16.31 8.45
CA ASN A 61 -0.74 -16.76 7.08
C ASN A 61 -0.92 -15.59 6.14
N ASP A 62 -0.02 -15.43 5.20
CA ASP A 62 -0.07 -14.35 4.22
C ASP A 62 -0.34 -14.98 2.85
N ILE A 63 -1.37 -14.51 2.19
CA ILE A 63 -1.78 -15.07 0.92
C ILE A 63 -1.58 -14.01 -0.14
N GLU A 64 -0.72 -14.28 -1.11
CA GLU A 64 -0.41 -13.29 -2.13
C GLU A 64 -1.60 -13.11 -3.08
N MET A 65 -1.88 -11.87 -3.44
CA MET A 65 -2.96 -11.54 -4.36
C MET A 65 -2.35 -11.02 -5.64
N VAL A 66 -3.00 -11.28 -6.77
CA VAL A 66 -2.53 -10.78 -8.04
C VAL A 66 -3.05 -9.37 -8.22
N ILE A 67 -2.16 -8.43 -8.47
CA ILE A 67 -2.56 -7.05 -8.74
C ILE A 67 -2.82 -6.95 -10.23
N LYS A 68 -4.07 -6.73 -10.61
CA LYS A 68 -4.44 -6.67 -12.01
C LYS A 68 -4.22 -5.31 -12.62
N GLU A 69 -4.49 -4.27 -11.89
CA GLU A 69 -4.28 -2.90 -12.34
C GLU A 69 -3.83 -2.09 -11.17
N GLN A 70 -3.02 -1.08 -11.40
CA GLN A 70 -2.42 -0.34 -10.31
C GLN A 70 -2.03 1.06 -10.78
N ASP A 71 -2.45 2.06 -10.02
CA ASP A 71 -1.94 3.40 -10.19
C ASP A 71 -1.75 4.02 -8.80
N ALA A 72 -1.46 5.29 -8.73
CA ALA A 72 -1.10 5.92 -7.45
C ALA A 72 -2.21 5.86 -6.40
N THR A 73 -3.46 5.79 -6.83
CA THR A 73 -4.58 5.86 -5.89
C THR A 73 -5.43 4.60 -5.85
N THR A 74 -5.25 3.66 -6.77
CA THR A 74 -6.07 2.45 -6.79
C THR A 74 -5.28 1.21 -7.18
N MET A 75 -5.73 0.08 -6.68
CA MET A 75 -5.26 -1.22 -7.11
C MET A 75 -6.47 -2.12 -7.30
N LYS A 76 -6.48 -2.91 -8.35
CA LYS A 76 -7.53 -3.90 -8.56
C LYS A 76 -6.94 -5.28 -8.40
N SER A 77 -7.64 -6.12 -7.70
CA SER A 77 -7.20 -7.49 -7.44
C SER A 77 -8.40 -8.40 -7.30
N VAL A 78 -8.15 -9.67 -7.07
CA VAL A 78 -9.18 -10.67 -6.95
C VAL A 78 -8.89 -11.49 -5.71
N ILE A 79 -9.90 -11.86 -4.97
CA ILE A 79 -9.73 -12.67 -3.76
C ILE A 79 -9.24 -14.05 -4.18
N PRO A 80 -8.04 -14.44 -3.72
CA PRO A 80 -7.39 -15.66 -4.22
C PRO A 80 -7.97 -16.93 -3.66
N LYS A 81 -7.70 -18.03 -4.37
CA LYS A 81 -8.23 -19.30 -3.96
C LYS A 81 -7.72 -19.76 -2.60
N GLY A 82 -6.57 -19.29 -2.20
CA GLY A 82 -6.03 -19.69 -0.91
C GLY A 82 -6.71 -19.05 0.28
N ALA A 83 -7.58 -18.07 0.05
CA ALA A 83 -8.29 -17.44 1.15
C ALA A 83 -9.34 -18.41 1.69
N LYS A 84 -9.58 -18.34 3.00
CA LYS A 84 -10.52 -19.29 3.60
C LYS A 84 -11.84 -18.61 3.87
N PRO A 85 -12.95 -19.27 3.48
CA PRO A 85 -14.26 -18.70 3.78
C PRO A 85 -14.47 -18.52 5.28
N GLY A 86 -15.15 -17.48 5.64
CA GLY A 86 -15.43 -17.19 7.03
C GLY A 86 -14.34 -16.41 7.74
N VAL A 87 -13.23 -16.15 7.08
CA VAL A 87 -12.11 -15.45 7.70
C VAL A 87 -12.13 -13.98 7.28
N ARG A 88 -11.82 -13.10 8.22
CA ARG A 88 -11.72 -11.68 7.97
C ARG A 88 -10.26 -11.35 7.91
N TYR A 89 -9.79 -11.00 6.75
CA TYR A 89 -8.39 -10.73 6.53
C TYR A 89 -8.10 -9.23 6.55
N ARG A 90 -6.85 -8.90 6.85
CA ARG A 90 -6.35 -7.56 6.65
C ARG A 90 -5.60 -7.54 5.34
N LEU A 91 -5.58 -6.42 4.67
CA LEU A 91 -4.72 -6.28 3.51
C LEU A 91 -3.32 -5.92 4.01
N MET A 92 -2.30 -6.35 3.27
CA MET A 92 -0.92 -6.08 3.61
C MET A 92 -0.14 -5.81 2.33
N ILE A 93 0.77 -4.87 2.38
CA ILE A 93 1.56 -4.47 1.23
C ILE A 93 3.02 -4.80 1.46
N LEU A 94 3.68 -5.31 0.41
CA LEU A 94 5.13 -5.40 0.40
C LEU A 94 5.63 -4.21 -0.38
N THR A 95 6.46 -3.39 0.24
CA THR A 95 6.97 -2.20 -0.43
C THR A 95 8.11 -2.57 -1.36
N ARG A 96 8.37 -1.69 -2.33
CA ARG A 96 9.47 -1.88 -3.24
C ARG A 96 10.61 -1.00 -2.77
N GLY A 97 11.82 -1.29 -3.15
CA GLY A 97 12.97 -0.49 -2.77
C GLY A 97 14.08 -1.35 -2.26
N LYS A 98 15.09 -0.74 -1.70
CA LYS A 98 16.24 -1.48 -1.25
C LYS A 98 15.96 -2.33 -0.04
N GLU A 99 15.05 -1.88 0.79
CA GLU A 99 14.69 -2.63 1.97
C GLU A 99 13.18 -2.83 1.97
N PRO A 100 12.69 -3.82 1.26
CA PRO A 100 11.24 -4.06 1.21
C PRO A 100 10.68 -4.36 2.60
N LYS A 101 9.52 -3.84 2.88
CA LYS A 101 8.86 -4.06 4.15
C LYS A 101 7.45 -4.51 3.95
N LEU A 102 6.98 -5.37 4.84
CA LEU A 102 5.60 -5.78 4.86
C LEU A 102 4.86 -4.86 5.82
N ILE A 103 3.85 -4.19 5.32
CA ILE A 103 3.11 -3.23 6.13
C ILE A 103 1.64 -3.60 6.10
N GLU A 104 1.10 -3.94 7.27
CA GLU A 104 -0.32 -4.24 7.37
C GLU A 104 -1.11 -2.97 7.18
N GLN A 105 -2.21 -3.08 6.50
CA GLN A 105 -3.06 -1.93 6.19
C GLN A 105 -4.27 -1.92 7.11
N PRO A 106 -4.89 -0.76 7.33
CA PRO A 106 -6.04 -0.70 8.22
C PRO A 106 -7.34 -1.23 7.61
N VAL A 107 -7.30 -1.62 6.33
CA VAL A 107 -8.50 -2.10 5.66
C VAL A 107 -8.59 -3.62 5.72
N ARG A 108 -9.80 -4.12 5.75
CA ARG A 108 -10.05 -5.55 5.91
C ARG A 108 -11.03 -6.03 4.89
N PHE A 109 -10.98 -7.33 4.60
CA PHE A 109 -11.92 -7.98 3.71
C PHE A 109 -12.38 -9.28 4.35
N GLU A 110 -13.68 -9.52 4.35
CA GLU A 110 -14.22 -10.74 4.91
C GLU A 110 -14.57 -11.69 3.78
N VAL A 111 -14.06 -12.91 3.82
CA VAL A 111 -14.34 -13.90 2.78
C VAL A 111 -15.62 -14.63 3.16
N GLU A 112 -16.62 -14.53 2.28
CA GLU A 112 -17.91 -15.18 2.52
C GLU A 112 -17.87 -16.64 2.14
N GLU A 113 -18.70 -17.40 2.81
CA GLU A 113 -18.78 -18.82 2.50
C GLU A 113 -19.58 -19.13 1.27
#